data_e80bbc275f4ad465034cb771b785182c
#
_entry.id   e80bbc275f4ad465034cb771b785182c
#
_cell.length_a   1.000
_cell.length_b   1.000
_cell.length_c   1.000
_cell.angle_alpha   90.00
_cell.angle_beta   90.00
_cell.angle_gamma   90.00
#
_symmetry.space_group_name_H-M   'P 1'
#
loop_
_entity.id
_entity.type
_entity.pdbx_description
1 polymer ?
#
loop_
_entity_poly.entity_id
_entity_poly.type
_entity_poly.pdbx_seq_one_letter_code
_entity_poly.pdbx_strand_id
1 'polypeptide(L)'
;VSVEKLEYGLTVLAKRERSEEDYPALFFALQSSSLRGSFPVYFGTFEELKDTGSMRLIESTQLRESLGNVWQKHVAISRISEVRNMLRGNTFPVITSYVKPLEGNTITFDAEKVEQDPRELYVALSILRTNLRNDLADSQEMLGLIEEALDAIRQDAAYTSSI
;
A
#
# COMPACT_ATOMS: atom_id res chain seq x y z
N VAL A 1 -7.13 6.30 7.08
CA VAL A 1 -6.73 7.73 7.16
C VAL A 1 -6.21 8.25 5.81
N SER A 2 -5.24 7.59 5.16
CA SER A 2 -4.66 8.10 3.89
C SER A 2 -5.60 7.97 2.70
N VAL A 3 -6.34 6.87 2.59
CA VAL A 3 -7.34 6.66 1.52
C VAL A 3 -8.48 7.66 1.64
N GLU A 4 -9.01 7.87 2.84
CA GLU A 4 -10.09 8.82 3.13
C GLU A 4 -9.69 10.26 2.74
N LYS A 5 -8.45 10.67 3.04
CA LYS A 5 -7.94 11.98 2.65
C LYS A 5 -7.84 12.15 1.14
N LEU A 6 -7.41 11.10 0.42
CA LEU A 6 -7.39 11.11 -1.04
C LEU A 6 -8.81 11.16 -1.62
N GLU A 7 -9.75 10.43 -1.04
CA GLU A 7 -11.17 10.47 -1.46
C GLU A 7 -11.76 11.86 -1.27
N TYR A 8 -11.48 12.48 -0.13
CA TYR A 8 -11.92 13.85 0.13
C TYR A 8 -11.31 14.84 -0.87
N GLY A 9 -10.00 14.74 -1.15
CA GLY A 9 -9.33 15.55 -2.17
C GLY A 9 -9.94 15.38 -3.55
N LEU A 10 -10.28 14.15 -3.96
CA LEU A 10 -10.95 13.87 -5.23
C LEU A 10 -12.37 14.47 -5.26
N THR A 11 -13.09 14.44 -4.15
CA THR A 11 -14.41 15.08 -4.04
C THR A 11 -14.30 16.59 -4.22
N VAL A 12 -13.26 17.22 -3.64
CA VAL A 12 -12.99 18.65 -3.83
C VAL A 12 -12.66 18.95 -5.30
N LEU A 13 -11.83 18.14 -5.96
CA LEU A 13 -11.50 18.34 -7.39
C LEU A 13 -12.70 18.18 -8.31
N ALA A 14 -13.68 17.39 -7.92
CA ALA A 14 -14.92 17.19 -8.69
C ALA A 14 -15.92 18.34 -8.54
N LYS A 15 -15.72 19.27 -7.61
CA LYS A 15 -16.58 20.46 -7.48
C LYS A 15 -16.44 21.35 -8.72
N ARG A 16 -17.56 21.96 -9.10
CA ARG A 16 -17.60 22.92 -10.21
C ARG A 16 -16.93 24.25 -9.82
N GLU A 17 -17.09 24.66 -8.58
CA GLU A 17 -16.49 25.84 -7.99
C GLU A 17 -15.83 25.44 -6.67
N ARG A 18 -14.61 25.92 -6.39
CA ARG A 18 -13.83 25.65 -5.20
C ARG A 18 -13.64 26.92 -4.40
N SER A 19 -13.66 26.79 -3.08
CA SER A 19 -13.36 27.89 -2.15
C SER A 19 -11.90 27.79 -1.67
N GLU A 20 -11.38 28.87 -1.08
CA GLU A 20 -10.04 28.85 -0.46
C GLU A 20 -9.90 27.78 0.63
N GLU A 21 -11.01 27.43 1.31
CA GLU A 21 -11.04 26.39 2.33
C GLU A 21 -10.86 24.96 1.76
N ASP A 22 -11.06 24.78 0.46
CA ASP A 22 -10.90 23.48 -0.21
C ASP A 22 -9.42 23.13 -0.47
N TYR A 23 -8.53 24.09 -0.59
CA TYR A 23 -7.12 23.87 -0.93
C TYR A 23 -6.31 23.15 0.16
N PRO A 24 -6.50 23.42 1.46
CA PRO A 24 -5.87 22.63 2.52
C PRO A 24 -6.20 21.12 2.43
N ALA A 25 -7.43 20.79 2.05
CA ALA A 25 -7.83 19.39 1.87
C ALA A 25 -7.10 18.70 0.72
N LEU A 26 -6.91 19.41 -0.39
CA LEU A 26 -6.09 18.93 -1.52
C LEU A 26 -4.63 18.73 -1.10
N PHE A 27 -4.08 19.63 -0.32
CA PHE A 27 -2.73 19.51 0.21
C PHE A 27 -2.57 18.30 1.13
N PHE A 28 -3.52 18.06 2.04
CA PHE A 28 -3.52 16.85 2.88
C PHE A 28 -3.68 15.57 2.09
N ALA A 29 -4.46 15.58 0.99
CA ALA A 29 -4.56 14.45 0.09
C ALA A 29 -3.21 14.12 -0.55
N LEU A 30 -2.45 15.13 -0.97
CA LEU A 30 -1.12 14.95 -1.53
C LEU A 30 -0.10 14.44 -0.52
N GLN A 31 -0.05 15.01 0.66
CA GLN A 31 0.83 14.52 1.73
C GLN A 31 0.59 13.04 2.00
N SER A 32 -0.68 12.62 1.97
CA SER A 32 -1.07 11.23 2.16
C SER A 32 -0.65 10.31 1.00
N SER A 33 -0.50 10.87 -0.20
CA SER A 33 -0.08 10.12 -1.39
C SER A 33 1.41 9.77 -1.40
N SER A 34 2.24 10.51 -0.65
CA SER A 34 3.68 10.27 -0.53
C SER A 34 4.02 9.11 0.42
N LEU A 35 3.05 8.64 1.21
CA LEU A 35 3.25 7.53 2.13
C LEU A 35 3.41 6.23 1.34
N ARG A 36 4.60 5.66 1.39
CA ARG A 36 4.89 4.35 0.81
C ARG A 36 4.48 3.27 1.80
N GLY A 37 3.50 2.44 1.42
CA GLY A 37 3.30 1.16 2.06
C GLY A 37 4.38 0.20 1.56
N SER A 38 5.42 -0.03 2.31
CA SER A 38 6.28 -1.19 2.11
C SER A 38 6.11 -2.10 3.32
N PHE A 39 5.77 -3.36 3.06
CA PHE A 39 5.85 -4.40 4.07
C PHE A 39 7.19 -5.11 3.90
N PRO A 40 8.21 -4.79 4.69
CA PRO A 40 9.43 -5.57 4.70
C PRO A 40 9.17 -6.85 5.50
N VAL A 41 8.49 -7.82 4.90
CA VAL A 41 8.42 -9.16 5.49
C VAL A 41 9.67 -9.89 5.03
N TYR A 42 10.50 -10.28 5.98
CA TYR A 42 11.71 -11.04 5.70
C TYR A 42 11.38 -12.53 5.61
N PHE A 43 11.50 -13.11 4.43
CA PHE A 43 11.21 -14.51 4.15
C PHE A 43 12.47 -15.39 4.01
N GLY A 44 13.66 -14.90 4.38
CA GLY A 44 14.91 -15.63 4.17
C GLY A 44 14.91 -17.04 4.73
N THR A 45 14.41 -17.23 5.95
CA THR A 45 14.31 -18.56 6.55
C THR A 45 13.35 -19.49 5.79
N PHE A 46 12.25 -18.96 5.27
CA PHE A 46 11.31 -19.76 4.47
C PHE A 46 11.92 -20.13 3.11
N GLU A 47 12.61 -19.20 2.46
CA GLU A 47 13.36 -19.47 1.22
C GLU A 47 14.40 -20.55 1.45
N GLU A 48 15.18 -20.47 2.52
CA GLU A 48 16.15 -21.48 2.88
C GLU A 48 15.52 -22.86 3.11
N LEU A 49 14.43 -22.93 3.87
CA LEU A 49 13.68 -24.18 4.09
C LEU A 49 13.17 -24.78 2.78
N LYS A 50 12.69 -23.95 1.87
CA LYS A 50 12.22 -24.38 0.55
C LYS A 50 13.37 -24.88 -0.34
N ASP A 51 14.44 -24.08 -0.43
CA ASP A 51 15.57 -24.38 -1.33
C ASP A 51 16.37 -25.59 -0.90
N THR A 52 16.49 -25.83 0.42
CA THR A 52 17.11 -27.02 0.99
C THR A 52 16.19 -28.26 0.97
N GLY A 53 14.91 -28.10 0.59
CA GLY A 53 13.91 -29.15 0.68
C GLY A 53 13.50 -29.50 2.11
N SER A 54 13.91 -28.70 3.10
CA SER A 54 13.64 -28.93 4.53
C SER A 54 12.18 -28.74 4.90
N MET A 55 11.36 -28.13 4.03
CA MET A 55 9.90 -28.06 4.19
C MET A 55 9.24 -29.43 4.40
N ARG A 56 9.83 -30.50 3.85
CA ARG A 56 9.36 -31.90 4.05
C ARG A 56 9.53 -32.39 5.48
N LEU A 57 10.39 -31.77 6.27
CA LEU A 57 10.62 -32.12 7.68
C LEU A 57 9.51 -31.60 8.59
N ILE A 58 8.68 -30.68 8.11
CA ILE A 58 7.49 -30.23 8.82
C ILE A 58 6.44 -31.34 8.65
N GLU A 59 6.13 -32.09 9.70
CA GLU A 59 5.19 -33.20 9.64
C GLU A 59 3.75 -32.75 9.43
N SER A 60 3.35 -31.61 10.03
CA SER A 60 2.02 -31.04 9.89
C SER A 60 1.76 -30.57 8.46
N THR A 61 0.82 -31.22 7.77
CA THR A 61 0.38 -30.80 6.43
C THR A 61 -0.26 -29.42 6.47
N GLN A 62 -1.08 -29.15 7.50
CA GLN A 62 -1.73 -27.85 7.68
C GLN A 62 -0.69 -26.73 7.81
N LEU A 63 0.36 -26.92 8.62
CA LEU A 63 1.42 -25.93 8.78
C LEU A 63 2.17 -25.69 7.45
N ARG A 64 2.51 -26.75 6.71
CA ARG A 64 3.15 -26.60 5.40
C ARG A 64 2.30 -25.82 4.41
N GLU A 65 0.99 -26.09 4.36
CA GLU A 65 0.05 -25.39 3.49
C GLU A 65 -0.09 -23.90 3.88
N SER A 66 -0.27 -23.61 5.17
CA SER A 66 -0.36 -22.22 5.66
C SER A 66 0.89 -21.40 5.34
N LEU A 67 2.09 -21.98 5.58
CA LEU A 67 3.35 -21.32 5.22
C LEU A 67 3.49 -21.13 3.70
N GLY A 68 3.04 -22.11 2.90
CA GLY A 68 3.00 -22.04 1.45
C GLY A 68 2.11 -20.90 0.95
N ASN A 69 0.93 -20.72 1.56
CA ASN A 69 -0.01 -19.66 1.22
C ASN A 69 0.56 -18.26 1.52
N VAL A 70 1.18 -18.09 2.70
CA VAL A 70 1.88 -16.83 3.06
C VAL A 70 2.97 -16.51 2.04
N TRP A 71 3.77 -17.49 1.65
CA TRP A 71 4.81 -17.32 0.64
C TRP A 71 4.25 -16.93 -0.74
N GLN A 72 3.24 -17.65 -1.22
CA GLN A 72 2.62 -17.37 -2.51
C GLN A 72 2.05 -15.96 -2.56
N LYS A 73 1.37 -15.53 -1.49
CA LYS A 73 0.84 -14.18 -1.39
C LYS A 73 1.96 -13.14 -1.37
N HIS A 74 3.05 -13.38 -0.64
CA HIS A 74 4.22 -12.51 -0.64
C HIS A 74 4.79 -12.30 -2.04
N VAL A 75 5.02 -13.38 -2.79
CA VAL A 75 5.53 -13.32 -4.16
C VAL A 75 4.58 -12.54 -5.07
N ALA A 76 3.28 -12.76 -4.95
CA ALA A 76 2.27 -12.04 -5.72
C ALA A 76 2.29 -10.53 -5.42
N ILE A 77 2.31 -10.15 -4.13
CA ILE A 77 2.39 -8.75 -3.70
C ILE A 77 3.68 -8.09 -4.19
N SER A 78 4.82 -8.77 -4.09
CA SER A 78 6.12 -8.23 -4.52
C SER A 78 6.11 -7.86 -6.01
N ARG A 79 5.59 -8.74 -6.86
CA ARG A 79 5.48 -8.48 -8.31
C ARG A 79 4.54 -7.30 -8.63
N ILE A 80 3.38 -7.24 -7.97
CA ILE A 80 2.41 -6.17 -8.18
C ILE A 80 2.95 -4.84 -7.64
N SER A 81 3.69 -4.87 -6.54
CA SER A 81 4.28 -3.67 -5.92
C SER A 81 5.26 -2.94 -6.84
N GLU A 82 6.01 -3.65 -7.66
CA GLU A 82 6.89 -3.04 -8.67
C GLU A 82 6.10 -2.21 -9.67
N VAL A 83 4.99 -2.77 -10.20
CA VAL A 83 4.11 -2.07 -11.14
C VAL A 83 3.45 -0.86 -10.47
N ARG A 84 2.96 -1.01 -9.25
CA ARG A 84 2.36 0.09 -8.48
C ARG A 84 3.35 1.20 -8.19
N ASN A 85 4.61 0.86 -7.87
CA ASN A 85 5.68 1.84 -7.65
C ASN A 85 6.02 2.60 -8.93
N MET A 86 6.05 1.92 -10.08
CA MET A 86 6.23 2.58 -11.38
C MET A 86 5.07 3.57 -11.67
N LEU A 87 3.82 3.15 -11.45
CA LEU A 87 2.65 4.02 -11.62
C LEU A 87 2.69 5.24 -10.69
N ARG A 88 3.09 5.06 -9.43
CA ARG A 88 3.31 6.17 -8.47
C ARG A 88 4.42 7.11 -8.97
N GLY A 89 5.53 6.55 -9.46
CA GLY A 89 6.62 7.34 -10.03
C GLY A 89 6.16 8.21 -11.19
N ASN A 90 5.28 7.69 -12.05
CA ASN A 90 4.73 8.43 -13.18
C ASN A 90 3.71 9.51 -12.77
N THR A 91 3.02 9.34 -11.65
CA THR A 91 2.06 10.36 -11.14
C THR A 91 2.73 11.48 -10.37
N PHE A 92 3.91 11.24 -9.81
CA PHE A 92 4.60 12.21 -8.96
C PHE A 92 4.95 13.53 -9.68
N PRO A 93 5.51 13.53 -10.91
CA PRO A 93 5.76 14.77 -11.66
C PRO A 93 4.48 15.58 -11.93
N VAL A 94 3.37 14.89 -12.22
CA VAL A 94 2.07 15.55 -12.41
C VAL A 94 1.67 16.27 -11.13
N ILE A 95 1.70 15.57 -10.00
CA ILE A 95 1.33 16.12 -8.71
C ILE A 95 2.21 17.31 -8.32
N THR A 96 3.54 17.18 -8.47
CA THR A 96 4.48 18.25 -8.12
C THR A 96 4.32 19.47 -9.00
N SER A 97 3.79 19.33 -10.21
CA SER A 97 3.50 20.46 -11.09
C SER A 97 2.37 21.37 -10.56
N TYR A 98 1.54 20.90 -9.63
CA TYR A 98 0.48 21.67 -8.97
C TYR A 98 0.90 22.21 -7.60
N VAL A 99 2.18 22.10 -7.27
CA VAL A 99 2.72 22.60 -6.00
C VAL A 99 3.68 23.74 -6.28
N LYS A 100 3.56 24.81 -5.52
CA LYS A 100 4.50 25.93 -5.57
C LYS A 100 5.15 26.16 -4.22
N PRO A 101 6.41 26.60 -4.19
CA PRO A 101 7.07 26.96 -2.95
C PRO A 101 6.44 28.23 -2.36
N LEU A 102 6.30 28.25 -1.04
CA LEU A 102 6.04 29.44 -0.24
C LEU A 102 7.32 29.89 0.44
N GLU A 103 7.33 31.10 0.96
CA GLU A 103 8.42 31.60 1.79
C GLU A 103 8.65 30.67 2.99
N GLY A 104 9.90 30.45 3.38
CA GLY A 104 10.27 29.64 4.55
C GLY A 104 10.26 28.13 4.37
N ASN A 105 10.58 27.62 3.19
CA ASN A 105 10.61 26.17 2.87
C ASN A 105 9.25 25.44 3.00
N THR A 106 8.17 26.17 3.00
CA THR A 106 6.82 25.59 2.93
C THR A 106 6.39 25.41 1.48
N ILE A 107 5.50 24.49 1.23
CA ILE A 107 4.89 24.25 -0.07
C ILE A 107 3.38 24.42 0.04
N THR A 108 2.76 24.94 -1.01
CA THR A 108 1.30 25.04 -1.11
C THR A 108 0.84 24.61 -2.48
N PHE A 109 -0.48 24.46 -2.63
CA PHE A 109 -1.08 24.26 -3.94
C PHE A 109 -1.04 25.51 -4.78
N ASP A 110 -0.81 25.33 -6.08
CA ASP A 110 -1.08 26.32 -7.08
C ASP A 110 -2.57 26.32 -7.42
N ALA A 111 -3.33 27.16 -6.69
CA ALA A 111 -4.76 27.24 -6.85
C ALA A 111 -5.15 27.65 -8.28
N GLU A 112 -4.40 28.56 -8.89
CA GLU A 112 -4.66 29.02 -10.26
C GLU A 112 -4.54 27.86 -11.26
N LYS A 113 -3.48 27.05 -11.14
CA LYS A 113 -3.28 25.88 -12.00
C LYS A 113 -4.37 24.82 -11.77
N VAL A 114 -4.79 24.60 -10.52
CA VAL A 114 -5.87 23.65 -10.21
C VAL A 114 -7.20 24.11 -10.84
N GLU A 115 -7.49 25.40 -10.86
CA GLU A 115 -8.71 25.91 -11.50
C GLU A 115 -8.64 25.84 -13.04
N GLN A 116 -7.46 26.04 -13.61
CA GLN A 116 -7.27 25.96 -15.07
C GLN A 116 -7.36 24.52 -15.60
N ASP A 117 -6.73 23.56 -14.93
CA ASP A 117 -6.72 22.16 -15.37
C ASP A 117 -6.76 21.17 -14.18
N PRO A 118 -7.91 20.98 -13.55
CA PRO A 118 -8.05 20.02 -12.44
C PRO A 118 -8.00 18.56 -12.88
N ARG A 119 -8.19 18.27 -14.18
CA ARG A 119 -8.40 16.93 -14.70
C ARG A 119 -7.18 16.04 -14.54
N GLU A 120 -6.02 16.56 -14.89
CA GLU A 120 -4.76 15.82 -14.82
C GLU A 120 -4.43 15.46 -13.37
N LEU A 121 -4.60 16.40 -12.44
CA LEU A 121 -4.45 16.16 -11.01
C LEU A 121 -5.47 15.13 -10.49
N TYR A 122 -6.72 15.21 -10.93
CA TYR A 122 -7.76 14.25 -10.56
C TYR A 122 -7.39 12.82 -10.99
N VAL A 123 -6.88 12.64 -12.21
CA VAL A 123 -6.43 11.33 -12.72
C VAL A 123 -5.26 10.82 -11.89
N ALA A 124 -4.25 11.66 -11.61
CA ALA A 124 -3.09 11.29 -10.81
C ALA A 124 -3.49 10.85 -9.39
N LEU A 125 -4.33 11.61 -8.70
CA LEU A 125 -4.81 11.25 -7.36
C LEU A 125 -5.72 10.00 -7.37
N SER A 126 -6.49 9.78 -8.44
CA SER A 126 -7.31 8.58 -8.61
C SER A 126 -6.46 7.32 -8.73
N ILE A 127 -5.34 7.38 -9.46
CA ILE A 127 -4.37 6.29 -9.56
C ILE A 127 -3.77 5.99 -8.19
N LEU A 128 -3.34 7.02 -7.46
CA LEU A 128 -2.77 6.85 -6.12
C LEU A 128 -3.77 6.26 -5.14
N ARG A 129 -5.02 6.73 -5.13
CA ARG A 129 -6.09 6.17 -4.28
C ARG A 129 -6.29 4.68 -4.57
N THR A 130 -6.37 4.31 -5.85
CA THR A 130 -6.55 2.91 -6.26
C THR A 130 -5.39 2.05 -5.79
N ASN A 131 -4.15 2.50 -5.96
CA ASN A 131 -2.97 1.80 -5.51
C ASN A 131 -2.97 1.61 -3.97
N LEU A 132 -3.30 2.66 -3.20
CA LEU A 132 -3.35 2.56 -1.73
C LEU A 132 -4.47 1.64 -1.23
N ARG A 133 -5.62 1.64 -1.88
CA ARG A 133 -6.71 0.69 -1.55
C ARG A 133 -6.27 -0.75 -1.78
N ASN A 134 -5.61 -1.01 -2.90
CA ASN A 134 -5.12 -2.34 -3.23
C ASN A 134 -4.00 -2.77 -2.26
N ASP A 135 -3.07 -1.86 -1.91
CA ASP A 135 -2.01 -2.15 -0.92
C ASP A 135 -2.63 -2.48 0.46
N LEU A 136 -3.68 -1.77 0.86
CA LEU A 136 -4.38 -2.04 2.11
C LEU A 136 -5.07 -3.42 2.08
N ALA A 137 -5.76 -3.75 0.99
CA ALA A 137 -6.41 -5.04 0.82
C ALA A 137 -5.40 -6.19 0.85
N ASP A 138 -4.29 -6.07 0.11
CA ASP A 138 -3.21 -7.06 0.11
C ASP A 138 -2.58 -7.23 1.49
N SER A 139 -2.44 -6.12 2.25
CA SER A 139 -1.91 -6.15 3.62
C SER A 139 -2.84 -6.87 4.58
N GLN A 140 -4.14 -6.63 4.47
CA GLN A 140 -5.15 -7.30 5.30
C GLN A 140 -5.22 -8.81 5.01
N GLU A 141 -5.16 -9.20 3.74
CA GLU A 141 -5.13 -10.60 3.35
C GLU A 141 -3.84 -11.29 3.84
N MET A 142 -2.69 -10.64 3.69
CA MET A 142 -1.41 -11.15 4.20
C MET A 142 -1.46 -11.35 5.72
N LEU A 143 -2.03 -10.39 6.46
CA LEU A 143 -2.17 -10.50 7.92
C LEU A 143 -3.00 -11.71 8.30
N GLY A 144 -4.15 -11.96 7.62
CA GLY A 144 -4.97 -13.13 7.86
C GLY A 144 -4.21 -14.44 7.63
N LEU A 145 -3.45 -14.54 6.53
CA LEU A 145 -2.63 -15.72 6.23
C LEU A 145 -1.52 -15.94 7.27
N ILE A 146 -0.91 -14.87 7.79
CA ILE A 146 0.09 -14.96 8.85
C ILE A 146 -0.56 -15.44 10.16
N GLU A 147 -1.74 -14.95 10.51
CA GLU A 147 -2.49 -15.40 11.68
C GLU A 147 -2.84 -16.89 11.59
N GLU A 148 -3.31 -17.36 10.43
CA GLU A 148 -3.57 -18.80 10.18
C GLU A 148 -2.30 -19.65 10.33
N ALA A 149 -1.16 -19.18 9.81
CA ALA A 149 0.13 -19.88 9.96
C ALA A 149 0.59 -19.92 11.43
N LEU A 150 0.42 -18.83 12.18
CA LEU A 150 0.74 -18.78 13.60
C LEU A 150 -0.12 -19.73 14.43
N ASP A 151 -1.40 -19.85 14.10
CA ASP A 151 -2.30 -20.80 14.76
C ASP A 151 -1.93 -22.25 14.45
N ALA A 152 -1.55 -22.55 13.21
CA ALA A 152 -1.02 -23.86 12.82
C ALA A 152 0.27 -24.24 13.59
N ILE A 153 1.18 -23.26 13.78
CA ILE A 153 2.41 -23.46 14.60
C ILE A 153 2.05 -23.77 16.06
N ARG A 154 1.11 -23.02 16.64
CA ARG A 154 0.68 -23.24 18.04
C ARG A 154 0.06 -24.61 18.25
N GLN A 155 -0.75 -25.08 17.30
CA GLN A 155 -1.37 -26.39 17.35
C GLN A 155 -0.32 -27.52 17.23
N ASP A 156 0.64 -27.37 16.32
CA ASP A 156 1.74 -28.33 16.12
C ASP A 156 2.63 -28.41 17.37
N ALA A 157 2.99 -27.24 17.95
CA ALA A 157 3.78 -27.18 19.18
C ALA A 157 3.05 -27.80 20.39
N ALA A 158 1.73 -27.60 20.51
CA ALA A 158 0.92 -28.19 21.58
C ALA A 158 0.87 -29.73 21.44
N TYR A 159 0.77 -30.25 20.23
CA TYR A 159 0.82 -31.68 19.95
C TYR A 159 2.15 -32.28 20.36
N THR A 160 3.27 -31.67 19.94
CA THR A 160 4.63 -32.16 20.24
C THR A 160 4.95 -32.13 21.74
N SER A 161 4.35 -31.19 22.51
CA SER A 161 4.54 -31.08 23.97
C SER A 161 3.72 -32.10 24.78
N SER A 162 2.80 -32.81 24.13
CA SER A 162 1.89 -33.78 24.77
C SER A 162 2.37 -35.25 24.60
N ILE A 163 3.45 -35.46 23.86
CA ILE A 163 4.13 -36.73 23.65
C ILE A 163 5.37 -36.80 24.56
#